data_5cbf8754e3bdff818029089d3efc7e64
#
_entry.id   5cbf8754e3bdff818029089d3efc7e64
#
_cell.length_a   1.000
_cell.length_b   1.000
_cell.length_c   1.000
_cell.angle_alpha   90.00
_cell.angle_beta   90.00
_cell.angle_gamma   90.00
#
_symmetry.space_group_name_H-M   'P 1'
#
loop_
_entity.id
_entity.type
_entity.pdbx_description
1 polymer ?
#
loop_
_entity_poly.entity_id
_entity_poly.type
_entity_poly.pdbx_seq_one_letter_code
_entity_poly.pdbx_strand_id
1 'polypeptide(L)'
;MTKTLYRPVGPKELALIEASGWKEFPPRLPDQPIFYPVTNKEYALQIARDWNAKHDGGGYVTRFKIDADFVQRYPIHTVGGSIHQELWVPADELPGFNRNIVGPIEVIASFPPSCV
;
A
#
# COMPACT_ATOMS: atom_id res chain seq x y z
N MET A 1 -14.71 -8.76 -11.33
CA MET A 1 -14.69 -7.35 -10.92
C MET A 1 -13.46 -7.07 -10.05
N THR A 2 -12.97 -5.86 -10.09
CA THR A 2 -11.82 -5.46 -9.29
C THR A 2 -12.19 -4.32 -8.36
N LYS A 3 -11.39 -4.19 -7.29
CA LYS A 3 -11.45 -3.05 -6.37
C LYS A 3 -10.12 -2.33 -6.46
N THR A 4 -10.15 -1.00 -6.52
CA THR A 4 -8.95 -0.18 -6.53
C THR A 4 -8.54 0.15 -5.09
N LEU A 5 -7.27 -0.10 -4.78
CA LEU A 5 -6.69 0.21 -3.48
C LEU A 5 -5.40 1.01 -3.68
N TYR A 6 -4.93 1.60 -2.61
CA TYR A 6 -3.75 2.44 -2.61
C TYR A 6 -2.82 2.00 -1.48
N ARG A 7 -1.52 2.21 -1.68
CA ARG A 7 -0.54 1.96 -0.62
C ARG A 7 0.56 3.01 -0.68
N PRO A 8 0.75 3.76 0.40
CA PRO A 8 1.90 4.64 0.52
C PRO A 8 3.13 3.81 0.86
N VAL A 9 4.25 4.09 0.20
CA VAL A 9 5.50 3.33 0.40
C VAL A 9 6.69 4.27 0.46
N GLY A 10 7.76 3.82 1.11
CA GLY A 10 9.07 4.48 1.05
C GLY A 10 9.88 3.97 -0.13
N PRO A 11 11.09 4.55 -0.34
CA PRO A 11 11.93 4.18 -1.49
C PRO A 11 12.35 2.72 -1.52
N LYS A 12 12.62 2.11 -0.36
CA LYS A 12 13.06 0.71 -0.31
C LYS A 12 11.97 -0.25 -0.77
N GLU A 13 10.75 -0.04 -0.29
CA GLU A 13 9.62 -0.88 -0.71
C GLU A 13 9.33 -0.67 -2.19
N LEU A 14 9.40 0.58 -2.67
CA LEU A 14 9.18 0.89 -4.07
C LEU A 14 10.17 0.17 -4.98
N ALA A 15 11.44 0.15 -4.59
CA ALA A 15 12.47 -0.55 -5.36
C ALA A 15 12.18 -2.05 -5.47
N LEU A 16 11.68 -2.66 -4.41
CA LEU A 16 11.32 -4.08 -4.42
C LEU A 16 10.08 -4.35 -5.26
N ILE A 17 9.11 -3.44 -5.27
CA ILE A 17 7.94 -3.54 -6.14
C ILE A 17 8.39 -3.46 -7.61
N GLU A 18 9.26 -2.51 -7.95
CA GLU A 18 9.81 -2.38 -9.29
C GLU A 18 10.55 -3.65 -9.71
N ALA A 19 11.36 -4.21 -8.81
CA ALA A 19 12.13 -5.42 -9.07
C ALA A 19 11.23 -6.63 -9.35
N SER A 20 10.00 -6.63 -8.85
CA SER A 20 9.01 -7.68 -9.14
C SER A 20 8.36 -7.52 -10.52
N GLY A 21 8.68 -6.46 -11.25
CA GLY A 21 8.01 -6.11 -12.51
C GLY A 21 6.68 -5.40 -12.27
N TRP A 22 6.55 -4.70 -11.16
CA TRP A 22 5.35 -3.96 -10.75
C TRP A 22 4.15 -4.88 -10.51
N LYS A 23 4.41 -6.11 -10.06
CA LYS A 23 3.36 -7.13 -9.91
C LYS A 23 3.00 -7.45 -8.49
N GLU A 24 3.92 -7.22 -7.53
CA GLU A 24 3.68 -7.65 -6.16
C GLU A 24 4.37 -6.77 -5.15
N PHE A 25 3.79 -6.73 -3.94
CA PHE A 25 4.40 -6.09 -2.79
C PHE A 25 5.37 -7.07 -2.12
N PRO A 26 6.51 -6.56 -1.60
CA PRO A 26 7.51 -7.44 -1.00
C PRO A 26 7.01 -8.05 0.32
N PRO A 27 7.58 -9.17 0.76
CA PRO A 27 7.25 -9.75 2.06
C PRO A 27 7.47 -8.75 3.18
N ARG A 28 6.64 -8.85 4.23
CA ARG A 28 6.80 -8.00 5.41
C ARG A 28 8.01 -8.43 6.23
N LEU A 29 8.59 -7.49 6.98
CA LEU A 29 9.67 -7.78 7.90
C LEU A 29 9.12 -8.54 9.12
N PRO A 30 9.98 -9.28 9.86
CA PRO A 30 9.51 -10.10 11.00
C PRO A 30 8.75 -9.32 12.07
N ASP A 31 9.05 -8.04 12.24
CA ASP A 31 8.37 -7.18 13.21
C ASP A 31 7.14 -6.45 12.64
N GLN A 32 6.74 -6.79 11.41
CA GLN A 32 5.61 -6.16 10.71
C GLN A 32 4.56 -7.23 10.37
N PRO A 33 3.72 -7.61 11.33
CA PRO A 33 2.79 -8.74 11.13
C PRO A 33 1.61 -8.44 10.21
N ILE A 34 1.37 -7.17 9.87
CA ILE A 34 0.20 -6.77 9.09
C ILE A 34 0.63 -5.91 7.89
N PHE A 35 -0.02 -6.13 6.76
CA PHE A 35 0.10 -5.32 5.56
C PHE A 35 -1.15 -4.44 5.45
N TYR A 36 -0.97 -3.13 5.24
CA TYR A 36 -2.07 -2.15 5.31
C TYR A 36 -2.28 -1.43 3.98
N PRO A 37 -3.06 -1.96 3.04
CA PRO A 37 -3.54 -1.15 1.92
C PRO A 37 -4.69 -0.26 2.39
N VAL A 38 -4.84 0.91 1.75
CA VAL A 38 -5.88 1.87 2.11
C VAL A 38 -6.90 2.03 0.99
N THR A 39 -8.10 2.50 1.33
CA THR A 39 -9.22 2.50 0.38
C THR A 39 -9.34 3.78 -0.42
N ASN A 40 -8.66 4.88 -0.02
CA ASN A 40 -8.77 6.12 -0.75
C ASN A 40 -7.43 6.80 -0.94
N LYS A 41 -7.36 7.59 -2.03
CA LYS A 41 -6.15 8.26 -2.45
C LYS A 41 -5.70 9.32 -1.44
N GLU A 42 -6.64 10.07 -0.88
CA GLU A 42 -6.29 11.17 0.02
C GLU A 42 -5.58 10.67 1.27
N TYR A 43 -6.04 9.58 1.85
CA TYR A 43 -5.37 8.98 3.01
C TYR A 43 -3.95 8.51 2.63
N ALA A 44 -3.81 7.85 1.48
CA ALA A 44 -2.50 7.42 1.01
C ALA A 44 -1.55 8.60 0.80
N LEU A 45 -2.06 9.71 0.23
CA LEU A 45 -1.26 10.92 0.04
C LEU A 45 -0.80 11.51 1.38
N GLN A 46 -1.67 11.53 2.38
CA GLN A 46 -1.33 12.02 3.71
C GLN A 46 -0.19 11.20 4.32
N ILE A 47 -0.29 9.89 4.25
CA ILE A 47 0.73 9.00 4.84
C ILE A 47 2.06 9.18 4.09
N ALA A 48 2.04 9.20 2.76
CA ALA A 48 3.25 9.36 1.97
C ALA A 48 3.94 10.69 2.26
N ARG A 49 3.18 11.77 2.34
CA ARG A 49 3.70 13.12 2.59
C ARG A 49 4.15 13.30 4.04
N ASP A 50 3.34 12.86 4.99
CA ASP A 50 3.54 13.21 6.40
C ASP A 50 4.34 12.14 7.16
N TRP A 51 4.42 10.92 6.65
CA TRP A 51 5.18 9.84 7.29
C TRP A 51 6.36 9.39 6.43
N ASN A 52 6.10 8.83 5.24
CA ASN A 52 7.17 8.23 4.43
C ASN A 52 8.22 9.26 4.02
N ALA A 53 7.81 10.45 3.61
CA ALA A 53 8.75 11.49 3.19
C ALA A 53 9.66 11.92 4.33
N LYS A 54 9.17 11.90 5.57
CA LYS A 54 9.95 12.30 6.74
C LYS A 54 10.83 11.18 7.29
N HIS A 55 10.33 9.95 7.31
CA HIS A 55 10.97 8.83 8.01
C HIS A 55 11.73 7.89 7.10
N ASP A 56 11.33 7.81 5.82
CA ASP A 56 11.89 6.83 4.89
C ASP A 56 12.76 7.43 3.79
N GLY A 57 12.94 8.74 3.78
CA GLY A 57 13.76 9.41 2.76
C GLY A 57 13.01 9.64 1.45
N GLY A 58 11.70 9.64 1.48
CA GLY A 58 10.83 9.86 0.34
C GLY A 58 9.52 9.13 0.52
N GLY A 59 8.47 9.61 -0.12
CA GLY A 59 7.15 8.98 -0.06
C GLY A 59 6.56 8.82 -1.45
N TYR A 60 5.91 7.70 -1.70
CA TYR A 60 5.27 7.41 -2.97
C TYR A 60 3.90 6.81 -2.71
N VAL A 61 2.93 7.16 -3.55
CA VAL A 61 1.62 6.52 -3.49
C VAL A 61 1.50 5.57 -4.67
N THR A 62 1.23 4.31 -4.36
CA THR A 62 0.94 3.30 -5.37
C THR A 62 -0.56 3.08 -5.45
N ARG A 63 -1.04 2.75 -6.65
CA ARG A 63 -2.43 2.39 -6.92
C ARG A 63 -2.44 1.04 -7.62
N PHE A 64 -3.36 0.18 -7.24
CA PHE A 64 -3.46 -1.15 -7.86
C PHE A 64 -4.90 -1.64 -7.80
N LYS A 65 -5.20 -2.59 -8.68
CA LYS A 65 -6.50 -3.26 -8.70
C LYS A 65 -6.34 -4.67 -8.20
N ILE A 66 -7.30 -5.12 -7.41
CA ILE A 66 -7.31 -6.47 -6.87
C ILE A 66 -8.68 -7.10 -7.07
N ASP A 67 -8.72 -8.42 -7.18
CA ASP A 67 -9.99 -9.15 -7.31
C ASP A 67 -10.92 -8.80 -6.15
N ALA A 68 -12.10 -8.27 -6.49
CA ALA A 68 -13.05 -7.78 -5.49
C ALA A 68 -13.58 -8.89 -4.60
N ASP A 69 -13.80 -10.08 -5.16
CA ASP A 69 -14.31 -11.21 -4.37
C ASP A 69 -13.27 -11.69 -3.36
N PHE A 70 -12.00 -11.70 -3.75
CA PHE A 70 -10.93 -12.09 -2.83
C PHE A 70 -10.82 -11.11 -1.66
N VAL A 71 -10.84 -9.80 -1.96
CA VAL A 71 -10.54 -8.79 -0.95
C VAL A 71 -11.68 -8.58 0.05
N GLN A 72 -12.89 -9.07 -0.26
CA GLN A 72 -14.03 -9.01 0.65
C GLN A 72 -13.79 -9.70 1.99
N ARG A 73 -12.84 -10.64 2.04
CA ARG A 73 -12.51 -11.32 3.30
C ARG A 73 -11.88 -10.41 4.34
N TYR A 74 -11.38 -9.25 3.92
CA TYR A 74 -10.72 -8.31 4.82
C TYR A 74 -11.69 -7.18 5.16
N PRO A 75 -12.09 -7.03 6.43
CA PRO A 75 -12.96 -5.92 6.81
C PRO A 75 -12.23 -4.59 6.70
N ILE A 76 -12.98 -3.54 6.41
CA ILE A 76 -12.44 -2.18 6.35
C ILE A 76 -12.43 -1.62 7.77
N HIS A 77 -11.26 -1.16 8.21
CA HIS A 77 -11.08 -0.53 9.51
C HIS A 77 -10.96 0.98 9.32
N THR A 78 -11.79 1.75 10.02
CA THR A 78 -11.69 3.20 10.04
C THR A 78 -10.90 3.61 11.28
N VAL A 79 -9.74 4.26 11.06
CA VAL A 79 -8.82 4.63 12.15
C VAL A 79 -8.63 6.15 12.14
N GLY A 80 -9.28 6.86 13.02
CA GLY A 80 -9.21 8.32 13.08
C GLY A 80 -10.31 8.98 12.24
N GLY A 81 -9.95 9.78 11.24
CA GLY A 81 -10.92 10.51 10.40
C GLY A 81 -11.70 9.61 9.45
N SER A 82 -12.76 10.16 8.87
CA SER A 82 -13.67 9.39 8.00
C SER A 82 -13.00 8.82 6.75
N ILE A 83 -11.92 9.46 6.25
CA ILE A 83 -11.18 8.96 5.09
C ILE A 83 -10.09 7.95 5.47
N HIS A 84 -9.80 7.77 6.75
CA HIS A 84 -8.72 6.92 7.22
C HIS A 84 -9.17 5.47 7.30
N GLN A 85 -9.49 4.91 6.14
CA GLN A 85 -9.96 3.53 5.99
C GLN A 85 -8.87 2.64 5.44
N GLU A 86 -8.63 1.52 6.09
CA GLU A 86 -7.58 0.59 5.69
C GLU A 86 -8.02 -0.86 5.87
N LEU A 87 -7.37 -1.76 5.12
CA LEU A 87 -7.52 -3.19 5.30
C LEU A 87 -6.32 -3.72 6.08
N TRP A 88 -6.55 -4.74 6.88
CA TRP A 88 -5.49 -5.40 7.65
C TRP A 88 -5.29 -6.81 7.08
N VAL A 89 -4.21 -6.97 6.34
CA VAL A 89 -3.87 -8.25 5.70
C VAL A 89 -2.74 -8.88 6.50
N PRO A 90 -2.96 -10.06 7.12
CA PRO A 90 -1.86 -10.74 7.82
C PRO A 90 -0.68 -10.98 6.89
N ALA A 91 0.53 -10.81 7.41
CA ALA A 91 1.74 -10.90 6.62
C ALA A 91 1.88 -12.24 5.88
N ASP A 92 1.45 -13.34 6.51
CA ASP A 92 1.51 -14.67 5.90
C ASP A 92 0.50 -14.87 4.78
N GLU A 93 -0.48 -13.97 4.63
CA GLU A 93 -1.46 -14.00 3.54
C GLU A 93 -1.05 -13.10 2.37
N LEU A 94 0.02 -12.32 2.51
CA LEU A 94 0.44 -11.40 1.46
C LEU A 94 0.76 -12.10 0.13
N PRO A 95 1.39 -13.29 0.09
CA PRO A 95 1.56 -13.98 -1.20
C PRO A 95 0.25 -14.25 -1.93
N GLY A 96 -0.80 -14.67 -1.20
CA GLY A 96 -2.13 -14.85 -1.78
C GLY A 96 -2.75 -13.53 -2.23
N PHE A 97 -2.57 -12.47 -1.45
CA PHE A 97 -3.02 -11.14 -1.82
C PHE A 97 -2.37 -10.72 -3.14
N ASN A 98 -1.06 -10.86 -3.26
CA ASN A 98 -0.33 -10.50 -4.49
C ASN A 98 -0.83 -11.26 -5.71
N ARG A 99 -1.15 -12.55 -5.56
CA ARG A 99 -1.67 -13.37 -6.68
C ARG A 99 -3.01 -12.89 -7.20
N ASN A 100 -3.75 -12.11 -6.42
CA ASN A 100 -5.05 -11.58 -6.80
C ASN A 100 -5.01 -10.14 -7.30
N ILE A 101 -3.82 -9.54 -7.39
CA ILE A 101 -3.64 -8.23 -8.02
C ILE A 101 -3.80 -8.39 -9.52
N VAL A 102 -4.61 -7.52 -10.12
CA VAL A 102 -4.92 -7.55 -11.56
C VAL A 102 -4.23 -6.37 -12.23
N GLY A 103 -3.30 -6.65 -13.13
CA GLY A 103 -2.53 -5.61 -13.80
C GLY A 103 -1.39 -5.07 -12.95
N PRO A 104 -0.70 -4.02 -13.44
CA PRO A 104 0.48 -3.50 -12.75
C PRO A 104 0.11 -2.64 -11.53
N ILE A 105 1.04 -2.58 -10.59
CA ILE A 105 1.02 -1.60 -9.51
C ILE A 105 1.57 -0.30 -10.10
N GLU A 106 0.86 0.82 -9.92
CA GLU A 106 1.22 2.10 -10.52
C GLU A 106 1.62 3.11 -9.47
N VAL A 107 2.65 3.92 -9.74
CA VAL A 107 3.01 5.07 -8.91
C VAL A 107 2.22 6.27 -9.40
N ILE A 108 1.39 6.84 -8.54
CA ILE A 108 0.53 7.97 -8.92
C ILE A 108 0.92 9.29 -8.26
N ALA A 109 1.81 9.26 -7.27
CA ALA A 109 2.30 10.46 -6.63
C ALA A 109 3.65 10.16 -5.98
N SER A 110 4.49 11.20 -5.86
CA SER A 110 5.78 11.09 -5.18
C SER A 110 6.04 12.36 -4.39
N PHE A 111 6.69 12.20 -3.24
CA PHE A 111 7.07 13.29 -2.36
C PHE A 111 8.56 13.18 -2.06
N PRO A 112 9.33 14.28 -2.21
CA PRO A 112 10.75 14.26 -1.90
C PRO A 112 10.96 14.10 -0.39
N PRO A 113 12.20 13.76 0.04
CA PRO A 113 12.51 13.69 1.47
C PRO A 113 12.18 15.01 2.16
N SER A 114 11.56 14.90 3.35
CA SER A 114 11.30 16.09 4.14
C SER A 114 12.50 16.43 5.00
N CYS A 115 12.95 17.67 4.94
CA CYS A 115 14.12 18.16 5.68
C CYS A 115 13.76 18.82 7.02
N VAL A 116 12.61 18.56 7.55
CA VAL A 116 12.17 19.19 8.80
C VAL A 116 12.59 18.35 9.99
#